data_c470277811fe44e5889f5071f6d56f19
#
_entry.id   c470277811fe44e5889f5071f6d56f19
#
_cell.length_a   1.000
_cell.length_b   1.000
_cell.length_c   1.000
_cell.angle_alpha   90.00
_cell.angle_beta   90.00
_cell.angle_gamma   90.00
#
_symmetry.space_group_name_H-M   'P 1'
#
loop_
_entity.id
_entity.type
_entity.pdbx_description
1 polymer ?
#
loop_
_entity_poly.entity_id
_entity_poly.type
_entity_poly.pdbx_seq_one_letter_code
_entity_poly.pdbx_strand_id
1 'polypeptide(L)'
;MNLIEQVASDPVVDQAFTWLCHSRRKQHHNRDVWWLRFHWARERPRIQQALLAGTYRFDAVQIYRTSEGAFESWSARDALVLKALAIVLGGHLRLSERCYHLAGNGGAKRAVCDVVEALPKHTFVFCTDVKSYYASIDHDVLQAELGKHIDDGRVLRLLADYMQRVLYDGGVYREPGRGISLGCPLSPLMAALYLKPIDDAMDELDLFYARFMDDWVILAPTRWKLRRAVKRVNEILNELNVKQHPDKTFVGRISRGFDFLGYDFSPTGITGMSRRTVEKFAKRVAQLYEQGADDVGIGQYVRRWLRWTTAGLDGRVRWKEPGYPVGCESVIGRFLPDLLSLRDPGGLWSRPSINHLTPTLISLSGERNGAESWR
;
A
#
# COMPACT_ATOMS: atom_id res chain seq x y z
N MET A 1 -31.54 -10.49 4.69
CA MET A 1 -30.44 -11.18 5.38
C MET A 1 -29.59 -10.12 6.06
N ASN A 2 -29.44 -10.21 7.39
CA ASN A 2 -28.62 -9.27 8.16
C ASN A 2 -27.15 -9.37 7.76
N LEU A 3 -26.35 -8.35 8.03
CA LEU A 3 -24.92 -8.35 7.64
C LEU A 3 -24.16 -9.53 8.25
N ILE A 4 -24.39 -9.85 9.52
CA ILE A 4 -23.71 -10.99 10.14
C ILE A 4 -24.11 -12.33 9.52
N GLU A 5 -25.35 -12.49 9.06
CA GLU A 5 -25.80 -13.68 8.34
C GLU A 5 -25.08 -13.81 6.99
N GLN A 6 -24.84 -12.68 6.31
CA GLN A 6 -24.04 -12.67 5.07
C GLN A 6 -22.58 -13.06 5.37
N VAL A 7 -21.97 -12.50 6.42
CA VAL A 7 -20.59 -12.82 6.85
C VAL A 7 -20.45 -14.32 7.19
N ALA A 8 -21.45 -14.90 7.85
CA ALA A 8 -21.46 -16.30 8.24
C ALA A 8 -21.97 -17.25 7.13
N SER A 9 -22.39 -16.73 5.97
CA SER A 9 -22.92 -17.55 4.88
C SER A 9 -21.84 -18.45 4.26
N ASP A 10 -22.25 -19.60 3.76
CA ASP A 10 -21.38 -20.58 3.12
C ASP A 10 -20.53 -19.99 1.99
N PRO A 11 -21.09 -19.21 1.03
CA PRO A 11 -20.29 -18.65 -0.05
C PRO A 11 -19.20 -17.69 0.43
N VAL A 12 -19.50 -16.85 1.42
CA VAL A 12 -18.55 -15.86 1.95
C VAL A 12 -17.44 -16.53 2.75
N VAL A 13 -17.79 -17.49 3.61
CA VAL A 13 -16.84 -18.26 4.42
C VAL A 13 -15.92 -19.10 3.52
N ASP A 14 -16.45 -19.75 2.49
CA ASP A 14 -15.65 -20.52 1.53
C ASP A 14 -14.72 -19.64 0.69
N GLN A 15 -15.20 -18.47 0.27
CA GLN A 15 -14.36 -17.49 -0.43
C GLN A 15 -13.23 -16.99 0.47
N ALA A 16 -13.52 -16.68 1.74
CA ALA A 16 -12.52 -16.26 2.72
C ALA A 16 -11.51 -17.38 3.02
N PHE A 17 -11.95 -18.63 3.10
CA PHE A 17 -11.08 -19.79 3.29
C PHE A 17 -10.17 -20.04 2.09
N THR A 18 -10.70 -19.95 0.88
CA THR A 18 -9.91 -20.05 -0.36
C THR A 18 -8.83 -18.98 -0.41
N TRP A 19 -9.19 -17.73 -0.09
CA TRP A 19 -8.22 -16.64 0.02
C TRP A 19 -7.14 -16.92 1.07
N LEU A 20 -7.52 -17.39 2.27
CA LEU A 20 -6.58 -17.72 3.34
C LEU A 20 -5.60 -18.81 2.91
N CYS A 21 -6.10 -19.89 2.33
CA CYS A 21 -5.28 -20.99 1.83
C CYS A 21 -4.29 -20.54 0.76
N HIS A 22 -4.70 -19.65 -0.13
CA HIS A 22 -3.82 -19.10 -1.17
C HIS A 22 -2.78 -18.15 -0.59
N SER A 23 -3.19 -17.21 0.24
CA SER A 23 -2.30 -16.18 0.82
C SER A 23 -1.23 -16.79 1.73
N ARG A 24 -1.58 -17.84 2.47
CA ARG A 24 -0.68 -18.52 3.41
C ARG A 24 -0.08 -19.83 2.88
N ARG A 25 -0.13 -20.12 1.57
CA ARG A 25 0.34 -21.40 0.97
C ARG A 25 1.82 -21.67 1.14
N LYS A 26 2.64 -20.64 1.37
CA LYS A 26 4.10 -20.75 1.56
C LYS A 26 4.52 -20.67 3.03
N GLN A 27 3.58 -20.62 3.96
CA GLN A 27 3.92 -20.59 5.37
C GLN A 27 4.46 -21.97 5.81
N HIS A 28 5.34 -21.94 6.82
CA HIS A 28 5.92 -23.16 7.39
C HIS A 28 4.82 -24.13 7.85
N HIS A 29 5.06 -25.44 7.73
CA HIS A 29 4.06 -26.48 8.02
C HIS A 29 3.55 -26.52 9.47
N ASN A 30 4.28 -25.94 10.44
CA ASN A 30 3.85 -25.80 11.84
C ASN A 30 2.92 -24.60 12.09
N ARG A 31 2.54 -23.85 11.05
CA ARG A 31 1.62 -22.72 11.21
C ARG A 31 0.18 -23.18 11.34
N ASP A 32 -0.59 -22.43 12.08
CA ASP A 32 -2.01 -22.65 12.41
C ASP A 32 -2.93 -22.83 11.19
N VAL A 33 -2.58 -22.24 10.06
CA VAL A 33 -3.33 -22.39 8.80
C VAL A 33 -3.43 -23.85 8.36
N TRP A 34 -2.38 -24.66 8.59
CA TRP A 34 -2.40 -26.06 8.20
C TRP A 34 -3.32 -26.88 9.11
N TRP A 35 -3.32 -26.59 10.40
CA TRP A 35 -4.25 -27.18 11.35
C TRP A 35 -5.70 -26.81 11.00
N LEU A 36 -5.99 -25.55 10.70
CA LEU A 36 -7.33 -25.09 10.30
C LEU A 36 -7.80 -25.78 9.00
N ARG A 37 -6.90 -25.95 8.02
CA ARG A 37 -7.20 -26.67 6.77
C ARG A 37 -7.56 -28.13 7.02
N PHE A 38 -6.77 -28.80 7.86
CA PHE A 38 -7.03 -30.21 8.19
C PHE A 38 -8.35 -30.41 8.93
N HIS A 39 -8.72 -29.50 9.80
CA HIS A 39 -9.94 -29.60 10.61
C HIS A 39 -11.09 -28.78 10.06
N TRP A 40 -11.04 -28.35 8.80
CA TRP A 40 -11.99 -27.40 8.21
C TRP A 40 -13.46 -27.82 8.34
N ALA A 41 -13.79 -29.08 8.08
CA ALA A 41 -15.15 -29.60 8.19
C ALA A 41 -15.75 -29.42 9.59
N ARG A 42 -14.92 -29.45 10.63
CA ARG A 42 -15.33 -29.25 12.03
C ARG A 42 -15.34 -27.78 12.43
N GLU A 43 -14.33 -27.02 12.03
CA GLU A 43 -14.14 -25.63 12.46
C GLU A 43 -15.09 -24.66 11.71
N ARG A 44 -15.41 -24.92 10.46
CA ARG A 44 -16.34 -24.10 9.68
C ARG A 44 -17.67 -23.86 10.40
N PRO A 45 -18.46 -24.87 10.77
CA PRO A 45 -19.74 -24.65 11.43
C PRO A 45 -19.60 -24.00 12.80
N ARG A 46 -18.49 -24.24 13.53
CA ARG A 46 -18.20 -23.58 14.80
C ARG A 46 -18.01 -22.09 14.64
N ILE A 47 -17.23 -21.68 13.63
CA ILE A 47 -17.00 -20.26 13.32
C ILE A 47 -18.34 -19.60 12.94
N GLN A 48 -19.12 -20.23 12.06
CA GLN A 48 -20.42 -19.70 11.62
C GLN A 48 -21.40 -19.55 12.80
N GLN A 49 -21.51 -20.56 13.66
CA GLN A 49 -22.35 -20.50 14.85
C GLN A 49 -21.91 -19.40 15.82
N ALA A 50 -20.61 -19.26 16.06
CA ALA A 50 -20.09 -18.22 16.94
C ALA A 50 -20.35 -16.80 16.40
N LEU A 51 -20.25 -16.60 15.08
CA LEU A 51 -20.60 -15.34 14.43
C LEU A 51 -22.08 -15.02 14.56
N LEU A 52 -22.97 -15.98 14.25
CA LEU A 52 -24.41 -15.81 14.33
C LEU A 52 -24.88 -15.57 15.77
N ALA A 53 -24.27 -16.25 16.74
CA ALA A 53 -24.56 -16.08 18.17
C ALA A 53 -23.96 -14.80 18.77
N GLY A 54 -23.06 -14.08 18.04
CA GLY A 54 -22.34 -12.93 18.56
C GLY A 54 -21.32 -13.26 19.66
N THR A 55 -20.91 -14.53 19.74
CA THR A 55 -19.96 -15.03 20.75
C THR A 55 -18.53 -15.18 20.23
N TYR A 56 -18.29 -14.90 18.94
CA TYR A 56 -16.94 -14.92 18.38
C TYR A 56 -16.05 -13.90 19.09
N ARG A 57 -14.83 -14.31 19.43
CA ARG A 57 -13.79 -13.43 19.99
C ARG A 57 -12.48 -13.67 19.25
N PHE A 58 -11.75 -12.59 18.99
CA PHE A 58 -10.42 -12.64 18.39
C PHE A 58 -9.38 -13.08 19.42
N ASP A 59 -8.42 -13.88 18.96
CA ASP A 59 -7.23 -14.23 19.72
C ASP A 59 -6.27 -13.03 19.79
N ALA A 60 -5.30 -13.08 20.72
CA ALA A 60 -4.23 -12.10 20.76
C ALA A 60 -3.39 -12.13 19.49
N VAL A 61 -3.16 -10.96 18.91
CA VAL A 61 -2.40 -10.79 17.65
C VAL A 61 -0.91 -10.87 17.95
N GLN A 62 -0.21 -11.77 17.27
CA GLN A 62 1.23 -11.97 17.46
C GLN A 62 2.03 -10.87 16.76
N ILE A 63 3.00 -10.28 17.47
CA ILE A 63 3.97 -9.37 16.87
C ILE A 63 5.23 -10.13 16.47
N TYR A 64 5.61 -10.04 15.21
CA TYR A 64 6.87 -10.56 14.70
C TYR A 64 7.80 -9.39 14.36
N ARG A 65 9.04 -9.48 14.81
CA ARG A 65 10.08 -8.49 14.54
C ARG A 65 11.03 -9.02 13.47
N THR A 66 11.29 -8.20 12.47
CA THR A 66 12.25 -8.47 11.40
C THR A 66 13.24 -7.30 11.29
N SER A 67 14.29 -7.45 10.50
CA SER A 67 15.19 -6.35 10.15
C SER A 67 14.49 -5.16 9.46
N GLU A 68 13.34 -5.41 8.86
CA GLU A 68 12.54 -4.38 8.16
C GLU A 68 11.49 -3.72 9.07
N GLY A 69 11.31 -4.20 10.30
CA GLY A 69 10.33 -3.69 11.27
C GLY A 69 9.51 -4.77 11.95
N ALA A 70 8.50 -4.34 12.71
CA ALA A 70 7.54 -5.21 13.35
C ALA A 70 6.25 -5.31 12.52
N PHE A 71 5.67 -6.51 12.46
CA PHE A 71 4.37 -6.72 11.82
C PHE A 71 3.45 -7.57 12.69
N GLU A 72 2.16 -7.30 12.59
CA GLU A 72 1.11 -8.01 13.30
C GLU A 72 0.65 -9.23 12.49
N SER A 73 0.47 -10.36 13.16
CA SER A 73 0.00 -11.61 12.56
C SER A 73 -1.20 -12.14 13.30
N TRP A 74 -2.35 -12.10 12.67
CA TRP A 74 -3.59 -12.68 13.14
C TRP A 74 -3.58 -14.20 13.03
N SER A 75 -4.29 -14.90 13.90
CA SER A 75 -4.51 -16.34 13.77
C SER A 75 -5.17 -16.66 12.41
N ALA A 76 -5.04 -17.91 11.95
CA ALA A 76 -5.65 -18.31 10.68
C ALA A 76 -7.18 -18.17 10.74
N ARG A 77 -7.77 -18.51 11.88
CA ARG A 77 -9.22 -18.40 12.13
C ARG A 77 -9.67 -16.93 12.10
N ASP A 78 -8.95 -16.05 12.78
CA ASP A 78 -9.28 -14.63 12.83
C ASP A 78 -9.08 -13.95 11.48
N ALA A 79 -7.99 -14.25 10.78
CA ALA A 79 -7.75 -13.73 9.44
C ALA A 79 -8.84 -14.14 8.45
N LEU A 80 -9.42 -15.35 8.61
CA LEU A 80 -10.58 -15.81 7.82
C LEU A 80 -11.82 -14.96 8.12
N VAL A 81 -12.15 -14.75 9.40
CA VAL A 81 -13.32 -13.95 9.81
C VAL A 81 -13.16 -12.49 9.36
N LEU A 82 -11.96 -11.90 9.54
CA LEU A 82 -11.66 -10.54 9.07
C LEU A 82 -11.74 -10.43 7.54
N LYS A 83 -11.40 -11.51 6.81
CA LYS A 83 -11.59 -11.55 5.35
C LYS A 83 -13.06 -11.67 4.96
N ALA A 84 -13.85 -12.47 5.68
CA ALA A 84 -15.29 -12.58 5.47
C ALA A 84 -16.00 -11.24 5.70
N LEU A 85 -15.65 -10.52 6.78
CA LEU A 85 -16.09 -9.15 7.03
C LEU A 85 -15.70 -8.21 5.88
N ALA A 86 -14.45 -8.26 5.42
CA ALA A 86 -13.98 -7.42 4.31
C ALA A 86 -14.73 -7.68 3.00
N ILE A 87 -15.12 -8.93 2.71
CA ILE A 87 -15.90 -9.29 1.52
C ILE A 87 -17.29 -8.65 1.60
N VAL A 88 -18.01 -8.86 2.70
CA VAL A 88 -19.38 -8.36 2.86
C VAL A 88 -19.42 -6.84 2.94
N LEU A 89 -18.56 -6.25 3.77
CA LEU A 89 -18.52 -4.80 3.94
C LEU A 89 -17.99 -4.07 2.70
N GLY A 90 -17.12 -4.69 1.91
CA GLY A 90 -16.67 -4.13 0.63
C GLY A 90 -17.79 -3.96 -0.38
N GLY A 91 -18.84 -4.79 -0.33
CA GLY A 91 -20.05 -4.63 -1.15
C GLY A 91 -21.12 -3.75 -0.50
N HIS A 92 -21.05 -3.54 0.81
CA HIS A 92 -22.05 -2.79 1.58
C HIS A 92 -21.70 -1.30 1.73
N LEU A 93 -20.43 -1.00 2.01
CA LEU A 93 -19.95 0.37 2.19
C LEU A 93 -19.84 1.08 0.83
N ARG A 94 -20.51 2.21 0.71
CA ARG A 94 -20.43 3.06 -0.48
C ARG A 94 -19.15 3.91 -0.40
N LEU A 95 -18.07 3.39 -0.94
CA LEU A 95 -16.77 4.06 -1.00
C LEU A 95 -16.54 4.68 -2.38
N SER A 96 -15.69 5.70 -2.44
CA SER A 96 -15.40 6.43 -3.67
C SER A 96 -14.70 5.55 -4.71
N GLU A 97 -15.10 5.65 -5.96
CA GLU A 97 -14.40 5.03 -7.10
C GLU A 97 -13.00 5.62 -7.32
N ARG A 98 -12.75 6.82 -6.79
CA ARG A 98 -11.44 7.49 -6.80
C ARG A 98 -10.48 6.98 -5.74
N CYS A 99 -10.92 6.02 -4.92
CA CYS A 99 -10.10 5.28 -3.97
C CYS A 99 -9.52 4.03 -4.64
N TYR A 100 -8.47 4.19 -5.41
CA TYR A 100 -7.95 3.20 -6.36
C TYR A 100 -7.38 1.92 -5.75
N HIS A 101 -7.08 1.87 -4.45
CA HIS A 101 -6.60 0.63 -3.83
C HIS A 101 -7.71 -0.40 -3.55
N LEU A 102 -8.96 0.01 -3.65
CA LEU A 102 -10.10 -0.89 -3.48
C LEU A 102 -10.26 -1.80 -4.70
N ALA A 103 -10.74 -3.01 -4.43
CA ALA A 103 -11.01 -3.98 -5.50
C ALA A 103 -12.06 -3.43 -6.47
N GLY A 104 -11.78 -3.50 -7.76
CA GLY A 104 -12.65 -2.96 -8.81
C GLY A 104 -12.24 -1.58 -9.33
N ASN A 105 -11.51 -0.77 -8.56
CA ASN A 105 -11.16 0.61 -8.94
C ASN A 105 -9.84 0.72 -9.75
N GLY A 106 -9.28 -0.39 -10.22
CA GLY A 106 -8.18 -0.44 -11.20
C GLY A 106 -6.77 -0.30 -10.64
N GLY A 107 -6.60 -0.03 -9.35
CA GLY A 107 -5.30 -0.03 -8.68
C GLY A 107 -4.40 1.16 -9.01
N ALA A 108 -3.16 1.12 -8.52
CA ALA A 108 -2.20 2.22 -8.64
C ALA A 108 -1.92 2.64 -10.09
N LYS A 109 -1.89 1.70 -11.03
CA LYS A 109 -1.64 2.00 -12.45
C LYS A 109 -2.78 2.77 -13.09
N ARG A 110 -4.01 2.43 -12.77
CA ARG A 110 -5.18 3.17 -13.22
C ARG A 110 -5.16 4.60 -12.66
N ALA A 111 -4.87 4.78 -11.36
CA ALA A 111 -4.71 6.10 -10.77
C ALA A 111 -3.66 6.95 -11.51
N VAL A 112 -2.50 6.38 -11.83
CA VAL A 112 -1.44 7.05 -12.59
C VAL A 112 -1.92 7.43 -14.00
N CYS A 113 -2.64 6.56 -14.70
CA CYS A 113 -3.21 6.86 -16.02
C CYS A 113 -4.20 8.01 -15.96
N ASP A 114 -5.12 7.98 -14.99
CA ASP A 114 -6.14 9.01 -14.84
C ASP A 114 -5.52 10.39 -14.49
N VAL A 115 -4.44 10.40 -13.68
CA VAL A 115 -3.66 11.63 -13.46
C VAL A 115 -3.10 12.15 -14.78
N VAL A 116 -2.45 11.32 -15.61
CA VAL A 116 -1.89 11.73 -16.91
C VAL A 116 -2.97 12.32 -17.81
N GLU A 117 -4.16 11.70 -17.85
CA GLU A 117 -5.30 12.17 -18.67
C GLU A 117 -5.86 13.51 -18.17
N ALA A 118 -5.73 13.78 -16.88
CA ALA A 118 -6.21 15.03 -16.28
C ALA A 118 -5.21 16.19 -16.41
N LEU A 119 -3.90 15.93 -16.55
CA LEU A 119 -2.87 16.99 -16.59
C LEU A 119 -3.17 18.15 -17.57
N PRO A 120 -3.60 17.90 -18.84
CA PRO A 120 -3.79 18.98 -19.80
C PRO A 120 -4.84 20.03 -19.40
N LYS A 121 -5.76 19.68 -18.53
CA LYS A 121 -6.87 20.55 -18.08
C LYS A 121 -6.55 21.30 -16.79
N HIS A 122 -5.38 21.05 -16.18
CA HIS A 122 -5.04 21.55 -14.84
C HIS A 122 -3.69 22.25 -14.84
N THR A 123 -3.55 23.25 -13.98
CA THR A 123 -2.32 24.05 -13.82
C THR A 123 -1.67 23.85 -12.47
N PHE A 124 -2.46 23.47 -11.46
CA PHE A 124 -2.02 23.40 -10.06
C PHE A 124 -2.26 22.00 -9.51
N VAL A 125 -1.41 21.63 -8.56
CA VAL A 125 -1.44 20.31 -7.90
C VAL A 125 -1.25 20.47 -6.38
N PHE A 126 -1.94 19.62 -5.64
CA PHE A 126 -1.68 19.33 -4.24
C PHE A 126 -1.57 17.81 -4.08
N CYS A 127 -0.41 17.34 -3.64
CA CYS A 127 -0.20 15.94 -3.30
C CYS A 127 0.41 15.83 -1.89
N THR A 128 0.01 14.80 -1.17
CA THR A 128 0.48 14.53 0.20
C THR A 128 0.06 13.11 0.61
N ASP A 129 0.62 12.63 1.73
CA ASP A 129 0.16 11.43 2.44
C ASP A 129 -0.07 11.72 3.94
N VAL A 130 -0.65 10.79 4.66
CA VAL A 130 -0.84 10.86 6.11
C VAL A 130 0.33 10.23 6.84
N LYS A 131 0.88 10.96 7.81
CA LYS A 131 1.99 10.45 8.64
C LYS A 131 1.54 9.25 9.46
N SER A 132 2.22 8.11 9.29
CA SER A 132 1.96 6.86 10.03
C SER A 132 0.48 6.47 10.03
N TYR A 133 -0.15 6.50 8.87
CA TYR A 133 -1.60 6.46 8.70
C TYR A 133 -2.30 5.38 9.52
N TYR A 134 -1.95 4.10 9.32
CA TYR A 134 -2.59 2.99 10.03
C TYR A 134 -2.48 3.09 11.55
N ALA A 135 -1.37 3.60 12.07
CA ALA A 135 -1.14 3.80 13.49
C ALA A 135 -1.84 5.06 14.03
N SER A 136 -2.26 5.98 13.15
CA SER A 136 -2.89 7.24 13.54
C SER A 136 -4.42 7.24 13.49
N ILE A 137 -5.06 6.17 13.01
CA ILE A 137 -6.51 6.04 12.94
C ILE A 137 -7.09 6.04 14.35
N ASP A 138 -7.99 6.97 14.63
CA ASP A 138 -8.69 7.11 15.89
C ASP A 138 -9.88 6.14 15.93
N HIS A 139 -9.96 5.34 17.01
CA HIS A 139 -10.99 4.29 17.13
C HIS A 139 -12.39 4.87 17.25
N ASP A 140 -12.56 5.95 18.02
CA ASP A 140 -13.87 6.55 18.25
C ASP A 140 -14.40 7.19 16.97
N VAL A 141 -13.53 7.88 16.23
CA VAL A 141 -13.87 8.47 14.91
C VAL A 141 -14.26 7.38 13.91
N LEU A 142 -13.47 6.31 13.81
CA LEU A 142 -13.79 5.19 12.91
C LEU A 142 -15.07 4.49 13.31
N GLN A 143 -15.30 4.27 14.61
CA GLN A 143 -16.51 3.62 15.10
C GLN A 143 -17.76 4.48 14.85
N ALA A 144 -17.67 5.79 15.05
CA ALA A 144 -18.74 6.71 14.74
C ALA A 144 -19.07 6.71 13.24
N GLU A 145 -18.06 6.64 12.38
CA GLU A 145 -18.26 6.56 10.92
C GLU A 145 -18.90 5.22 10.52
N LEU A 146 -18.44 4.10 11.07
CA LEU A 146 -19.03 2.78 10.86
C LEU A 146 -20.51 2.72 11.26
N GLY A 147 -20.88 3.35 12.38
CA GLY A 147 -22.24 3.42 12.87
C GLY A 147 -23.22 4.17 11.97
N LYS A 148 -22.72 5.02 11.03
CA LYS A 148 -23.58 5.67 10.00
C LYS A 148 -23.98 4.71 8.88
N HIS A 149 -23.26 3.62 8.71
CA HIS A 149 -23.42 2.70 7.58
C HIS A 149 -23.88 1.30 7.97
N ILE A 150 -23.71 0.92 9.24
CA ILE A 150 -23.93 -0.46 9.73
C ILE A 150 -24.90 -0.42 10.90
N ASP A 151 -26.05 -1.08 10.77
CA ASP A 151 -27.05 -1.20 11.82
C ASP A 151 -26.93 -2.53 12.61
N ASP A 152 -26.17 -3.53 12.08
CA ASP A 152 -26.02 -4.83 12.75
C ASP A 152 -25.02 -4.71 13.92
N GLY A 153 -25.55 -4.70 15.14
CA GLY A 153 -24.76 -4.56 16.37
C GLY A 153 -23.74 -5.68 16.58
N ARG A 154 -23.92 -6.88 15.99
CA ARG A 154 -22.94 -7.99 16.06
C ARG A 154 -21.73 -7.68 15.19
N VAL A 155 -21.96 -7.12 14.00
CA VAL A 155 -20.89 -6.67 13.12
C VAL A 155 -20.13 -5.51 13.72
N LEU A 156 -20.84 -4.49 14.27
CA LEU A 156 -20.20 -3.36 14.95
C LEU A 156 -19.33 -3.79 16.12
N ARG A 157 -19.77 -4.81 16.89
CA ARG A 157 -18.98 -5.37 17.99
C ARG A 157 -17.70 -6.04 17.49
N LEU A 158 -17.79 -6.85 16.43
CA LEU A 158 -16.60 -7.47 15.81
C LEU A 158 -15.62 -6.43 15.29
N LEU A 159 -16.11 -5.32 14.73
CA LEU A 159 -15.27 -4.22 14.28
C LEU A 159 -14.61 -3.46 15.45
N ALA A 160 -15.32 -3.29 16.56
CA ALA A 160 -14.76 -2.75 17.79
C ALA A 160 -13.66 -3.68 18.36
N ASP A 161 -13.95 -4.99 18.48
CA ASP A 161 -12.98 -6.00 18.95
C ASP A 161 -11.73 -6.05 18.03
N TYR A 162 -11.90 -5.88 16.71
CA TYR A 162 -10.78 -5.75 15.76
C TYR A 162 -9.92 -4.50 16.02
N MET A 163 -10.52 -3.35 16.31
CA MET A 163 -9.79 -2.11 16.63
C MET A 163 -9.06 -2.22 17.96
N GLN A 164 -9.75 -2.73 18.98
CA GLN A 164 -9.24 -2.89 20.36
C GLN A 164 -8.43 -4.18 20.57
N ARG A 165 -7.98 -4.78 19.49
CA ARG A 165 -7.21 -6.03 19.50
C ARG A 165 -6.12 -6.07 20.58
N VAL A 166 -5.94 -7.23 21.19
CA VAL A 166 -4.83 -7.46 22.12
C VAL A 166 -3.59 -7.86 21.32
N LEU A 167 -2.49 -7.16 21.51
CA LEU A 167 -1.20 -7.46 20.90
C LEU A 167 -0.35 -8.29 21.88
N TYR A 168 0.23 -9.38 21.39
CA TYR A 168 1.20 -10.18 22.14
C TYR A 168 2.62 -10.00 21.56
N ASP A 169 3.53 -9.47 22.37
CA ASP A 169 4.91 -9.14 21.98
C ASP A 169 5.88 -9.78 23.00
N GLY A 170 6.32 -11.00 22.72
CA GLY A 170 7.36 -11.66 23.51
C GLY A 170 7.04 -11.84 25.00
N GLY A 171 5.82 -12.15 25.37
CA GLY A 171 5.36 -12.33 26.76
C GLY A 171 4.58 -11.15 27.32
N VAL A 172 4.51 -10.03 26.60
CA VAL A 172 3.79 -8.82 27.02
C VAL A 172 2.52 -8.67 26.20
N TYR A 173 1.39 -8.49 26.89
CA TYR A 173 0.10 -8.15 26.27
C TYR A 173 -0.12 -6.64 26.32
N ARG A 174 -0.57 -6.07 25.20
CA ARG A 174 -0.87 -4.64 25.06
C ARG A 174 -2.16 -4.44 24.30
N GLU A 175 -2.93 -3.44 24.69
CA GLU A 175 -4.09 -2.95 23.95
C GLU A 175 -3.73 -1.62 23.28
N PRO A 176 -3.74 -1.52 21.95
CA PRO A 176 -3.51 -0.26 21.29
C PRO A 176 -4.73 0.64 21.46
N GLY A 177 -4.57 1.79 22.10
CA GLY A 177 -5.66 2.79 22.22
C GLY A 177 -5.96 3.52 20.92
N ARG A 178 -5.20 3.26 19.86
CA ARG A 178 -5.27 3.92 18.54
C ARG A 178 -4.65 3.03 17.46
N GLY A 179 -5.07 3.26 16.23
CA GLY A 179 -4.51 2.59 15.06
C GLY A 179 -5.15 1.24 14.75
N ILE A 180 -5.04 0.84 13.50
CA ILE A 180 -5.53 -0.44 12.97
C ILE A 180 -4.37 -1.33 12.55
N SER A 181 -4.63 -2.63 12.43
CA SER A 181 -3.61 -3.65 12.18
C SER A 181 -3.05 -3.55 10.75
N LEU A 182 -1.73 -3.38 10.61
CA LEU A 182 -1.06 -3.45 9.32
C LEU A 182 -0.98 -4.92 8.87
N GLY A 183 -1.39 -5.20 7.63
CA GLY A 183 -1.38 -6.56 7.05
C GLY A 183 -2.64 -7.39 7.32
N CYS A 184 -3.62 -6.85 8.03
CA CYS A 184 -4.95 -7.45 8.16
C CYS A 184 -5.78 -7.29 6.88
N PRO A 185 -6.56 -8.30 6.44
CA PRO A 185 -7.37 -8.21 5.22
C PRO A 185 -8.51 -7.19 5.29
N LEU A 186 -8.95 -6.80 6.47
CA LEU A 186 -10.01 -5.80 6.69
C LEU A 186 -9.45 -4.37 6.70
N SER A 187 -8.21 -4.17 7.10
CA SER A 187 -7.62 -2.83 7.31
C SER A 187 -7.64 -1.91 6.10
N PRO A 188 -7.41 -2.37 4.84
CA PRO A 188 -7.53 -1.49 3.68
C PRO A 188 -8.92 -0.87 3.51
N LEU A 189 -9.97 -1.63 3.83
CA LEU A 189 -11.34 -1.16 3.74
C LEU A 189 -11.66 -0.14 4.85
N MET A 190 -11.21 -0.40 6.08
CA MET A 190 -11.35 0.52 7.21
C MET A 190 -10.59 1.83 6.97
N ALA A 191 -9.39 1.73 6.45
CA ALA A 191 -8.58 2.88 6.03
C ALA A 191 -9.28 3.68 4.90
N ALA A 192 -9.91 3.01 3.94
CA ALA A 192 -10.66 3.69 2.89
C ALA A 192 -11.84 4.49 3.47
N LEU A 193 -12.60 3.90 4.38
CA LEU A 193 -13.73 4.54 5.03
C LEU A 193 -13.30 5.74 5.88
N TYR A 194 -12.20 5.63 6.61
CA TYR A 194 -11.71 6.70 7.49
C TYR A 194 -11.40 8.01 6.75
N LEU A 195 -10.86 7.93 5.53
CA LEU A 195 -10.58 9.09 4.69
C LEU A 195 -11.70 9.43 3.70
N LYS A 196 -12.83 8.73 3.74
CA LYS A 196 -13.99 9.01 2.87
C LYS A 196 -14.45 10.47 2.89
N PRO A 197 -14.43 11.21 4.03
CA PRO A 197 -14.77 12.63 4.02
C PRO A 197 -13.91 13.50 3.09
N ILE A 198 -12.66 13.11 2.81
CA ILE A 198 -11.82 13.79 1.82
C ILE A 198 -12.34 13.50 0.40
N ASP A 199 -12.68 12.24 0.12
CA ASP A 199 -13.22 11.83 -1.18
C ASP A 199 -14.50 12.62 -1.49
N ASP A 200 -15.45 12.66 -0.53
CA ASP A 200 -16.72 13.36 -0.65
C ASP A 200 -16.50 14.87 -0.86
N ALA A 201 -15.59 15.49 -0.12
CA ALA A 201 -15.29 16.90 -0.25
C ALA A 201 -14.66 17.25 -1.62
N MET A 202 -13.87 16.37 -2.22
CA MET A 202 -13.30 16.61 -3.55
C MET A 202 -14.34 16.44 -4.66
N ASP A 203 -15.31 15.55 -4.50
CA ASP A 203 -16.45 15.44 -5.41
C ASP A 203 -17.35 16.68 -5.33
N GLU A 204 -17.64 17.21 -4.12
CA GLU A 204 -18.39 18.45 -3.92
C GLU A 204 -17.69 19.70 -4.54
N LEU A 205 -16.36 19.72 -4.54
CA LEU A 205 -15.57 20.81 -5.11
C LEU A 205 -15.40 20.71 -6.64
N ASP A 206 -15.88 19.64 -7.26
CA ASP A 206 -15.71 19.33 -8.68
C ASP A 206 -14.23 19.44 -9.11
N LEU A 207 -13.35 18.74 -8.39
CA LEU A 207 -11.92 18.69 -8.67
C LEU A 207 -11.48 17.28 -9.07
N PHE A 208 -10.46 17.22 -9.91
CA PHE A 208 -9.79 15.95 -10.12
C PHE A 208 -9.10 15.51 -8.84
N TYR A 209 -9.38 14.28 -8.44
CA TYR A 209 -8.85 13.66 -7.25
C TYR A 209 -8.56 12.19 -7.50
N ALA A 210 -7.42 11.70 -7.04
CA ALA A 210 -7.07 10.29 -7.05
C ALA A 210 -6.37 9.93 -5.74
N ARG A 211 -6.82 8.86 -5.08
CA ARG A 211 -6.27 8.37 -3.82
C ARG A 211 -5.91 6.89 -3.89
N PHE A 212 -4.75 6.56 -3.38
CA PHE A 212 -4.32 5.18 -3.16
C PHE A 212 -3.87 5.03 -1.71
N MET A 213 -4.68 4.41 -0.88
CA MET A 213 -4.52 4.37 0.59
C MET A 213 -4.55 5.78 1.18
N ASP A 214 -3.42 6.21 1.75
CA ASP A 214 -3.17 7.51 2.36
C ASP A 214 -2.43 8.50 1.45
N ASP A 215 -2.05 8.07 0.26
CA ASP A 215 -1.38 8.89 -0.74
C ASP A 215 -2.42 9.43 -1.74
N TRP A 216 -2.52 10.73 -1.91
CA TRP A 216 -3.48 11.35 -2.84
C TRP A 216 -2.91 12.52 -3.62
N VAL A 217 -3.53 12.76 -4.75
CA VAL A 217 -3.28 13.90 -5.62
C VAL A 217 -4.59 14.61 -5.97
N ILE A 218 -4.59 15.94 -5.87
CA ILE A 218 -5.66 16.83 -6.28
C ILE A 218 -5.11 17.74 -7.37
N LEU A 219 -5.78 17.80 -8.52
CA LEU A 219 -5.44 18.73 -9.59
C LEU A 219 -6.51 19.82 -9.70
N ALA A 220 -6.08 21.05 -9.88
CA ALA A 220 -6.98 22.19 -9.98
C ALA A 220 -6.61 23.11 -11.16
N PRO A 221 -7.60 23.65 -11.89
CA PRO A 221 -7.34 24.55 -13.02
C PRO A 221 -6.87 25.94 -12.54
N THR A 222 -7.25 26.36 -11.35
CA THR A 222 -6.90 27.68 -10.81
C THR A 222 -6.33 27.61 -9.40
N ARG A 223 -5.52 28.62 -9.05
CA ARG A 223 -4.94 28.74 -7.72
C ARG A 223 -6.01 28.85 -6.61
N TRP A 224 -7.13 29.48 -6.89
CA TRP A 224 -8.21 29.64 -5.92
C TRP A 224 -8.90 28.31 -5.61
N LYS A 225 -9.21 27.53 -6.65
CA LYS A 225 -9.77 26.18 -6.47
C LYS A 225 -8.80 25.30 -5.66
N LEU A 226 -7.49 25.35 -5.95
CA LEU A 226 -6.51 24.60 -5.17
C LEU A 226 -6.47 25.03 -3.70
N ARG A 227 -6.45 26.36 -3.41
CA ARG A 227 -6.45 26.85 -2.04
C ARG A 227 -7.68 26.40 -1.25
N ARG A 228 -8.84 26.39 -1.90
CA ARG A 228 -10.09 25.91 -1.29
C ARG A 228 -9.99 24.42 -0.96
N ALA A 229 -9.45 23.61 -1.86
CA ALA A 229 -9.21 22.19 -1.63
C ALA A 229 -8.24 21.95 -0.45
N VAL A 230 -7.08 22.63 -0.45
CA VAL A 230 -6.09 22.51 0.64
C VAL A 230 -6.71 22.89 1.99
N LYS A 231 -7.49 23.99 2.04
CA LYS A 231 -8.17 24.40 3.27
C LYS A 231 -9.13 23.30 3.75
N ARG A 232 -9.98 22.77 2.86
CA ARG A 232 -10.97 21.75 3.20
C ARG A 232 -10.33 20.44 3.63
N VAL A 233 -9.25 20.01 2.97
CA VAL A 233 -8.48 18.82 3.38
C VAL A 233 -7.90 19.01 4.78
N ASN A 234 -7.32 20.19 5.09
CA ASN A 234 -6.76 20.45 6.42
C ASN A 234 -7.83 20.44 7.51
N GLU A 235 -9.01 20.98 7.26
CA GLU A 235 -10.15 20.93 8.18
C GLU A 235 -10.53 19.46 8.47
N ILE A 236 -10.72 18.66 7.41
CA ILE A 236 -11.08 17.24 7.54
C ILE A 236 -10.00 16.45 8.28
N LEU A 237 -8.72 16.64 7.98
CA LEU A 237 -7.65 15.95 8.67
C LEU A 237 -7.59 16.28 10.16
N ASN A 238 -7.91 17.53 10.54
CA ASN A 238 -8.05 17.91 11.95
C ASN A 238 -9.27 17.24 12.61
N GLU A 239 -10.42 17.18 11.92
CA GLU A 239 -11.62 16.47 12.39
C GLU A 239 -11.34 14.97 12.57
N LEU A 240 -10.53 14.38 11.71
CA LEU A 240 -10.11 12.97 11.75
C LEU A 240 -8.92 12.72 12.71
N ASN A 241 -8.41 13.72 13.40
CA ASN A 241 -7.24 13.60 14.29
C ASN A 241 -5.98 13.02 13.62
N VAL A 242 -5.75 13.28 12.32
CA VAL A 242 -4.57 12.82 11.57
C VAL A 242 -3.77 13.98 11.00
N LYS A 243 -2.50 13.75 10.70
CA LYS A 243 -1.58 14.79 10.24
C LYS A 243 -0.96 14.42 8.90
N GLN A 244 -0.81 15.41 8.02
CA GLN A 244 -0.05 15.28 6.79
C GLN A 244 1.42 14.96 7.07
N HIS A 245 2.05 14.24 6.16
CA HIS A 245 3.49 14.02 6.21
C HIS A 245 4.20 15.28 5.67
N PRO A 246 4.99 16.01 6.50
CA PRO A 246 5.53 17.31 6.08
C PRO A 246 6.46 17.20 4.86
N ASP A 247 7.30 16.16 4.81
CA ASP A 247 8.30 15.99 3.74
C ASP A 247 7.75 15.42 2.43
N LYS A 248 6.45 15.06 2.41
CA LYS A 248 5.78 14.51 1.23
C LYS A 248 4.64 15.40 0.73
N THR A 249 4.45 16.55 1.39
CA THR A 249 3.41 17.49 1.01
C THR A 249 3.95 18.46 -0.02
N PHE A 250 3.32 18.50 -1.19
CA PHE A 250 3.62 19.45 -2.24
C PHE A 250 2.36 20.19 -2.69
N VAL A 251 2.42 21.53 -2.67
CA VAL A 251 1.37 22.42 -3.17
C VAL A 251 2.00 23.40 -4.16
N GLY A 252 1.62 23.34 -5.43
CA GLY A 252 2.30 24.16 -6.42
C GLY A 252 1.71 24.13 -7.81
N ARG A 253 2.50 24.62 -8.77
CA ARG A 253 2.19 24.47 -10.19
C ARG A 253 2.71 23.11 -10.71
N ILE A 254 1.93 22.46 -11.57
CA ILE A 254 2.32 21.21 -12.24
C ILE A 254 3.62 21.38 -13.03
N SER A 255 3.91 22.61 -13.55
CA SER A 255 5.16 22.90 -14.26
C SER A 255 6.44 22.73 -13.42
N ARG A 256 6.34 22.69 -12.09
CA ARG A 256 7.46 22.41 -11.20
C ARG A 256 7.78 20.93 -11.05
N GLY A 257 6.91 20.07 -11.59
CA GLY A 257 6.95 18.63 -11.34
C GLY A 257 6.39 18.26 -9.97
N PHE A 258 5.91 17.03 -9.85
CA PHE A 258 5.48 16.41 -8.60
C PHE A 258 5.61 14.89 -8.70
N ASP A 259 5.67 14.20 -7.57
CA ASP A 259 5.65 12.74 -7.52
C ASP A 259 4.32 12.22 -6.97
N PHE A 260 3.85 11.09 -7.53
CA PHE A 260 2.69 10.36 -7.05
C PHE A 260 2.84 8.88 -7.37
N LEU A 261 2.60 8.02 -6.39
CA LEU A 261 2.69 6.55 -6.50
C LEU A 261 4.01 6.05 -7.12
N GLY A 262 5.09 6.76 -6.85
CA GLY A 262 6.44 6.40 -7.30
C GLY A 262 6.81 6.86 -8.71
N TYR A 263 6.00 7.70 -9.35
CA TYR A 263 6.26 8.32 -10.64
C TYR A 263 6.42 9.82 -10.52
N ASP A 264 7.32 10.40 -11.31
CA ASP A 264 7.47 11.84 -11.48
C ASP A 264 6.61 12.32 -12.65
N PHE A 265 5.87 13.40 -12.41
CA PHE A 265 4.96 14.01 -13.38
C PHE A 265 5.41 15.42 -13.77
N SER A 266 5.13 15.78 -15.01
CA SER A 266 5.24 17.13 -15.57
C SER A 266 3.97 17.46 -16.35
N PRO A 267 3.80 18.69 -16.88
CA PRO A 267 2.65 19.02 -17.71
C PRO A 267 2.48 18.12 -18.95
N THR A 268 3.56 17.48 -19.40
CA THR A 268 3.58 16.60 -20.59
C THR A 268 3.36 15.13 -20.27
N GLY A 269 3.12 14.79 -18.98
CA GLY A 269 2.91 13.41 -18.53
C GLY A 269 3.98 12.90 -17.59
N ILE A 270 4.16 11.57 -17.56
CA ILE A 270 5.16 10.91 -16.71
C ILE A 270 6.55 11.17 -17.29
N THR A 271 7.47 11.63 -16.45
CA THR A 271 8.87 11.89 -16.85
C THR A 271 9.82 10.78 -16.41
N GLY A 272 9.40 9.92 -15.49
CA GLY A 272 10.21 8.80 -15.00
C GLY A 272 9.71 8.25 -13.67
N MET A 273 10.56 7.46 -13.02
CA MET A 273 10.32 7.00 -11.66
C MET A 273 10.79 8.05 -10.67
N SER A 274 10.07 8.21 -9.55
CA SER A 274 10.48 9.13 -8.51
C SER A 274 11.82 8.71 -7.90
N ARG A 275 12.60 9.71 -7.50
CA ARG A 275 13.91 9.51 -6.86
C ARG A 275 13.84 8.50 -5.70
N ARG A 276 12.84 8.62 -4.85
CA ARG A 276 12.63 7.70 -3.70
C ARG A 276 12.42 6.25 -4.15
N THR A 277 11.72 6.04 -5.27
CA THR A 277 11.48 4.71 -5.82
C THR A 277 12.75 4.08 -6.35
N VAL A 278 13.58 4.87 -7.04
CA VAL A 278 14.88 4.43 -7.55
C VAL A 278 15.85 4.13 -6.39
N GLU A 279 15.92 5.00 -5.37
CA GLU A 279 16.75 4.77 -4.18
C GLU A 279 16.36 3.48 -3.42
N LYS A 280 15.05 3.23 -3.25
CA LYS A 280 14.56 1.97 -2.65
C LYS A 280 14.95 0.75 -3.48
N PHE A 281 14.84 0.84 -4.79
CA PHE A 281 15.28 -0.22 -5.71
C PHE A 281 16.76 -0.50 -5.57
N ALA A 282 17.62 0.53 -5.63
CA ALA A 282 19.06 0.40 -5.49
C ALA A 282 19.46 -0.22 -4.13
N LYS A 283 18.85 0.27 -3.05
CA LYS A 283 19.06 -0.30 -1.70
C LYS A 283 18.68 -1.78 -1.65
N ARG A 284 17.57 -2.18 -2.28
CA ARG A 284 17.15 -3.58 -2.29
C ARG A 284 18.08 -4.46 -3.11
N VAL A 285 18.59 -3.97 -4.22
CA VAL A 285 19.62 -4.70 -5.01
C VAL A 285 20.89 -4.89 -4.19
N ALA A 286 21.38 -3.84 -3.52
CA ALA A 286 22.55 -3.94 -2.62
C ALA A 286 22.32 -4.99 -1.52
N GLN A 287 21.17 -4.97 -0.86
CA GLN A 287 20.81 -5.97 0.15
C GLN A 287 20.82 -7.41 -0.39
N LEU A 288 20.34 -7.61 -1.63
CA LEU A 288 20.37 -8.94 -2.26
C LEU A 288 21.81 -9.43 -2.47
N TYR A 289 22.73 -8.56 -2.89
CA TYR A 289 24.15 -8.88 -2.98
C TYR A 289 24.75 -9.23 -1.61
N GLU A 290 24.48 -8.44 -0.58
CA GLU A 290 24.94 -8.68 0.79
C GLU A 290 24.42 -10.00 1.36
N GLN A 291 23.20 -10.42 0.95
CA GLN A 291 22.60 -11.69 1.33
C GLN A 291 23.09 -12.89 0.50
N GLY A 292 24.04 -12.69 -0.41
CA GLY A 292 24.64 -13.74 -1.21
C GLY A 292 23.77 -14.21 -2.39
N ALA A 293 22.81 -13.39 -2.84
CA ALA A 293 22.05 -13.73 -4.04
C ALA A 293 22.97 -13.71 -5.28
N ASP A 294 22.81 -14.71 -6.13
CA ASP A 294 23.54 -14.81 -7.39
C ASP A 294 23.06 -13.81 -8.45
N ASP A 295 23.86 -13.59 -9.48
CA ASP A 295 23.56 -12.66 -10.57
C ASP A 295 22.24 -13.02 -11.28
N VAL A 296 21.88 -14.31 -11.35
CA VAL A 296 20.62 -14.77 -11.95
C VAL A 296 19.42 -14.31 -11.13
N GLY A 297 19.47 -14.49 -9.81
CA GLY A 297 18.42 -14.07 -8.88
C GLY A 297 18.23 -12.55 -8.88
N ILE A 298 19.36 -11.81 -8.85
CA ILE A 298 19.33 -10.34 -8.93
C ILE A 298 18.77 -9.88 -10.28
N GLY A 299 19.22 -10.48 -11.39
CA GLY A 299 18.68 -10.18 -12.71
C GLY A 299 17.17 -10.46 -12.83
N GLN A 300 16.67 -11.53 -12.20
CA GLN A 300 15.22 -11.80 -12.12
C GLN A 300 14.47 -10.73 -11.32
N TYR A 301 15.04 -10.24 -10.22
CA TYR A 301 14.46 -9.15 -9.43
C TYR A 301 14.38 -7.86 -10.25
N VAL A 302 15.49 -7.46 -10.90
CA VAL A 302 15.58 -6.28 -11.76
C VAL A 302 14.57 -6.33 -12.91
N ARG A 303 14.49 -7.46 -13.64
CA ARG A 303 13.50 -7.66 -14.72
C ARG A 303 12.07 -7.55 -14.24
N ARG A 304 11.75 -8.08 -13.04
CA ARG A 304 10.42 -8.00 -12.44
C ARG A 304 10.07 -6.57 -12.07
N TRP A 305 11.03 -5.85 -11.49
CA TRP A 305 10.86 -4.44 -11.13
C TRP A 305 10.60 -3.58 -12.37
N LEU A 306 11.38 -3.73 -13.43
CA LEU A 306 11.18 -2.99 -14.69
C LEU A 306 9.84 -3.29 -15.34
N ARG A 307 9.43 -4.55 -15.40
CA ARG A 307 8.08 -4.90 -15.87
C ARG A 307 7.00 -4.22 -15.03
N TRP A 308 7.20 -4.17 -13.72
CA TRP A 308 6.26 -3.46 -12.85
C TRP A 308 6.22 -1.96 -13.17
N THR A 309 7.34 -1.30 -13.43
CA THR A 309 7.36 0.15 -13.72
C THR A 309 6.59 0.52 -14.99
N THR A 310 6.56 -0.34 -15.99
CA THR A 310 5.95 -0.07 -17.30
C THR A 310 4.57 -0.72 -17.50
N ALA A 311 4.24 -1.76 -16.72
CA ALA A 311 2.99 -2.50 -16.88
C ALA A 311 1.75 -1.59 -16.75
N GLY A 312 0.85 -1.66 -17.74
CA GLY A 312 -0.41 -0.89 -17.76
C GLY A 312 -0.24 0.60 -18.06
N LEU A 313 0.94 1.02 -18.51
CA LEU A 313 1.22 2.42 -18.84
C LEU A 313 1.48 2.66 -20.34
N ASP A 314 1.39 1.64 -21.18
CA ASP A 314 1.38 1.64 -22.66
C ASP A 314 2.19 2.79 -23.32
N GLY A 315 3.51 2.80 -23.12
CA GLY A 315 4.41 3.82 -23.69
C GLY A 315 4.31 5.22 -23.06
N ARG A 316 3.45 5.44 -22.05
CA ARG A 316 3.30 6.71 -21.34
C ARG A 316 4.49 7.06 -20.44
N VAL A 317 5.31 6.07 -20.07
CA VAL A 317 6.56 6.30 -19.33
C VAL A 317 7.68 6.60 -20.34
N ARG A 318 8.12 7.84 -20.39
CA ARG A 318 9.33 8.23 -21.11
C ARG A 318 10.50 8.17 -20.13
N TRP A 319 11.41 7.25 -20.35
CA TRP A 319 12.69 7.26 -19.68
C TRP A 319 13.49 8.43 -20.26
N LYS A 320 13.79 9.46 -19.46
CA LYS A 320 14.83 10.41 -19.84
C LYS A 320 16.14 9.66 -19.88
N GLU A 321 16.92 9.83 -20.95
CA GLU A 321 18.29 9.31 -21.03
C GLU A 321 19.14 9.78 -19.84
N PRO A 322 20.20 9.07 -19.48
CA PRO A 322 20.26 8.28 -18.26
C PRO A 322 20.42 9.19 -17.05
N GLY A 323 19.32 9.58 -16.47
CA GLY A 323 19.30 10.21 -15.14
C GLY A 323 19.20 9.17 -14.05
N TYR A 324 20.04 8.13 -14.06
CA TYR A 324 20.19 7.27 -12.91
C TYR A 324 20.89 8.03 -11.78
N PRO A 325 20.44 7.94 -10.52
CA PRO A 325 21.18 8.50 -9.40
C PRO A 325 22.60 7.95 -9.41
N VAL A 326 23.57 8.81 -9.18
CA VAL A 326 24.99 8.44 -9.06
C VAL A 326 25.10 7.26 -8.08
N GLY A 327 25.68 6.14 -8.53
CA GLY A 327 25.81 4.90 -7.75
C GLY A 327 24.95 3.73 -8.23
N CYS A 328 23.92 3.95 -9.04
CA CYS A 328 23.12 2.86 -9.65
C CYS A 328 23.63 2.42 -11.02
N GLU A 329 24.49 3.22 -11.65
CA GLU A 329 24.99 2.99 -13.03
C GLU A 329 25.74 1.65 -13.16
N SER A 330 26.54 1.27 -12.17
CA SER A 330 27.27 0.01 -12.15
C SER A 330 26.37 -1.21 -11.99
N VAL A 331 25.28 -1.08 -11.25
CA VAL A 331 24.35 -2.18 -10.97
C VAL A 331 23.38 -2.37 -12.15
N ILE A 332 22.80 -1.30 -12.64
CA ILE A 332 21.85 -1.35 -13.75
C ILE A 332 22.59 -1.59 -15.05
N GLY A 333 23.76 -0.98 -15.28
CA GLY A 333 24.59 -1.19 -16.46
C GLY A 333 25.04 -2.63 -16.67
N ARG A 334 25.24 -3.40 -15.60
CA ARG A 334 25.58 -4.83 -15.67
C ARG A 334 24.43 -5.70 -16.21
N PHE A 335 23.18 -5.28 -15.98
CA PHE A 335 21.97 -5.99 -16.42
C PHE A 335 21.29 -5.32 -17.63
N LEU A 336 21.78 -4.15 -18.06
CA LEU A 336 21.21 -3.38 -19.17
C LEU A 336 21.17 -4.12 -20.50
N PRO A 337 22.18 -4.94 -20.90
CA PRO A 337 22.12 -5.70 -22.15
C PRO A 337 20.94 -6.67 -22.21
N ASP A 338 20.65 -7.36 -21.10
CA ASP A 338 19.50 -8.27 -21.00
C ASP A 338 18.16 -7.53 -20.97
N LEU A 339 18.16 -6.27 -20.53
CA LEU A 339 16.98 -5.41 -20.44
C LEU A 339 16.61 -4.79 -21.80
N LEU A 340 17.58 -4.51 -22.64
CA LEU A 340 17.38 -4.00 -24.00
C LEU A 340 16.86 -5.08 -24.94
N SER A 341 17.14 -6.36 -24.67
CA SER A 341 16.62 -7.50 -25.45
C SER A 341 15.13 -7.79 -25.22
N LEU A 342 14.51 -7.17 -24.21
CA LEU A 342 13.07 -7.32 -23.90
C LEU A 342 12.19 -6.29 -24.61
N ARG A 343 12.75 -5.45 -25.50
CA ARG A 343 11.96 -4.53 -26.33
C ARG A 343 11.57 -5.23 -27.63
N ASP A 344 10.31 -5.04 -27.99
CA ASP A 344 9.67 -5.47 -29.22
C ASP A 344 10.52 -5.23 -30.47
N PRO A 345 10.53 -6.12 -31.48
CA PRO A 345 11.36 -6.01 -32.68
C PRO A 345 10.99 -4.87 -33.62
N GLY A 346 10.22 -3.87 -33.21
CA GLY A 346 9.71 -2.80 -34.08
C GLY A 346 10.08 -1.34 -33.76
N GLY A 347 10.91 -1.03 -32.77
CA GLY A 347 11.09 0.37 -32.35
C GLY A 347 12.53 0.85 -32.22
N LEU A 348 12.97 1.61 -33.18
CA LEU A 348 14.11 2.54 -33.26
C LEU A 348 14.82 2.88 -31.94
N TRP A 349 15.97 2.23 -31.70
CA TRP A 349 17.07 2.77 -30.90
C TRP A 349 18.39 2.38 -31.57
N SER A 350 19.11 3.38 -32.09
CA SER A 350 20.50 3.25 -32.52
C SER A 350 21.39 2.99 -31.31
N ARG A 351 22.19 1.95 -31.37
CA ARG A 351 23.21 1.59 -30.35
C ARG A 351 24.19 2.75 -30.18
N PRO A 352 24.43 3.25 -28.96
CA PRO A 352 25.67 3.97 -28.70
C PRO A 352 26.82 2.97 -28.61
N SER A 353 27.91 3.26 -29.30
CA SER A 353 29.15 2.49 -29.27
C SER A 353 29.73 2.46 -27.87
N ILE A 354 29.70 1.29 -27.22
CA ILE A 354 30.39 1.07 -25.96
C ILE A 354 31.85 0.73 -26.27
N ASN A 355 32.69 1.75 -26.38
CA ASN A 355 34.13 1.61 -26.30
C ASN A 355 34.59 2.41 -25.06
N HIS A 356 35.28 1.70 -24.16
CA HIS A 356 36.00 2.19 -23.00
C HIS A 356 35.20 2.51 -21.72
N LEU A 357 34.93 1.48 -20.92
CA LEU A 357 34.86 1.64 -19.45
C LEU A 357 35.58 0.44 -18.81
N THR A 358 36.81 0.66 -18.45
CA THR A 358 37.58 -0.18 -17.49
C THR A 358 36.98 -0.03 -16.10
N PRO A 359 36.80 -1.11 -15.32
CA PRO A 359 36.28 -1.03 -13.97
C PRO A 359 37.39 -0.51 -13.03
N THR A 360 37.24 0.71 -12.55
CA THR A 360 38.02 1.19 -11.40
C THR A 360 37.33 0.70 -10.13
N LEU A 361 37.93 -0.28 -9.50
CA LEU A 361 37.62 -0.71 -8.14
C LEU A 361 37.91 0.47 -7.20
N ILE A 362 36.89 1.10 -6.68
CA ILE A 362 37.03 2.00 -5.52
C ILE A 362 36.92 1.13 -4.27
N SER A 363 38.07 0.87 -3.66
CA SER A 363 38.19 0.27 -2.34
C SER A 363 37.62 1.26 -1.30
N LEU A 364 36.55 0.92 -0.65
CA LEU A 364 36.12 1.53 0.61
C LEU A 364 36.88 0.85 1.76
N SER A 365 38.13 1.28 1.96
CA SER A 365 38.89 1.05 3.18
C SER A 365 39.01 2.40 3.93
N GLY A 366 38.57 2.43 5.16
CA GLY A 366 38.74 3.55 6.10
C GLY A 366 37.40 3.83 6.81
N GLU A 367 37.25 3.72 8.04
CA GLU A 367 37.99 3.66 9.27
C GLU A 367 37.07 3.16 10.37
N ARG A 368 37.47 2.12 11.10
CA ARG A 368 36.90 1.82 12.41
C ARG A 368 37.53 2.74 13.43
N ASN A 369 36.73 3.48 14.15
CA ASN A 369 37.06 3.91 15.50
C ASN A 369 35.82 4.30 16.28
N GLY A 370 35.77 3.84 17.53
CA GLY A 370 34.90 4.38 18.57
C GLY A 370 33.89 3.41 19.15
N ALA A 371 34.39 2.43 19.94
CA ALA A 371 33.58 1.80 20.98
C ALA A 371 33.31 2.80 22.08
N GLU A 372 32.07 3.00 22.47
CA GLU A 372 31.75 3.37 23.86
C GLU A 372 30.38 2.84 24.26
N SER A 373 30.45 2.10 25.36
CA SER A 373 29.43 1.51 26.20
C SER A 373 28.34 2.47 26.64
N TRP A 374 27.08 2.02 26.67
CA TRP A 374 26.15 2.40 27.74
C TRP A 374 25.27 1.21 28.13
N ARG A 375 25.19 0.97 29.41
CA ARG A 375 24.49 -0.07 30.19
C ARG A 375 22.96 -0.04 30.02
#